data_b543d07bcd52ac3fba7d39035d1cb7bb
#
_entry.id   b543d07bcd52ac3fba7d39035d1cb7bb
#
_cell.length_a   1.000
_cell.length_b   1.000
_cell.length_c   1.000
_cell.angle_alpha   90.00
_cell.angle_beta   90.00
_cell.angle_gamma   90.00
#
_symmetry.space_group_name_H-M   'P 1'
#
loop_
_entity.id
_entity.type
_entity.pdbx_description
1 polymer ?
#
loop_
_entity_poly.entity_id
_entity_poly.type
_entity_poly.pdbx_seq_one_letter_code
_entity_poly.pdbx_strand_id
1 'polypeptide(L)'
;MQDDNNKNLILASVLSMLVLLTWFYFFPQEDYQPVATNQNAVSDNGIAIAPSASNDIASAPSLTTTVSETREIALEKTKRIEIKSNRIEGSLSLTGARIDDLKLLDYNVKLNDASEKVTLLSPAGGPSAYYILHGFSPAGSLDFNDVPTATTVWSIEDGDILTPSSPVFLKWNNNNGLIFYRKIEIDDDYMFTISRSVENNTNSNISLAPYGLIAQKGPIARAAYGRQESSKNGVYILHEGIVLQTGSSLEEIDYSDMPDEDFSSSERANLKIIDSSNKGWIGFTGKYWMTTLIPDNSAFKAVSKYSENADRYQAEARQETIQILAGQTKEVQSRLFAGAKEYKTIKHYGDKEGVTDFVDSIDWGMFFFITKPMFALLHFLNSMIGNMGWAIIALTLIIKTILFPLAYKSFVSMARMKELQPEMEKLKEKHGDDRQAMQKATMEMYRTKKVNPAAGCLPILLQIPIFFSLYKVIFVTLELRHAPFIGWLKDLSVPDPSSLLNLFGLMPWDAPGPNSFFVILSIGVWPILMGITMWLQQKLNPAPTDKTQAMIFAWMPWVFMFMLGGFASGLVIYWVANNTLTFIQQYTIMRSQGVNPDILGNMFKRFKKEEN
;
A
#
# COMPACT_ATOMS: atom_id res chain seq x y z
N MET A 1 -39.90 0.53 29.14
CA MET A 1 -39.39 1.31 28.01
C MET A 1 -37.86 1.34 27.87
N GLN A 2 -37.08 1.19 28.94
CA GLN A 2 -35.60 1.12 28.87
C GLN A 2 -35.10 -0.28 28.50
N ASP A 3 -35.83 -1.34 28.83
CA ASP A 3 -35.40 -2.74 28.61
C ASP A 3 -35.48 -3.21 27.14
N ASP A 4 -36.36 -2.65 26.33
CA ASP A 4 -36.51 -3.11 24.94
C ASP A 4 -35.51 -2.44 24.00
N ASN A 5 -35.03 -1.24 24.33
CA ASN A 5 -33.89 -0.62 23.62
C ASN A 5 -32.59 -1.41 23.84
N ASN A 6 -32.42 -1.94 25.05
CA ASN A 6 -31.24 -2.78 25.37
C ASN A 6 -31.30 -4.12 24.63
N LYS A 7 -32.48 -4.74 24.45
CA LYS A 7 -32.62 -6.01 23.70
C LYS A 7 -32.33 -5.85 22.22
N ASN A 8 -32.77 -4.74 21.59
CA ASN A 8 -32.49 -4.49 20.18
C ASN A 8 -31.03 -4.09 19.95
N LEU A 9 -30.42 -3.37 20.89
CA LEU A 9 -28.99 -3.07 20.88
C LEU A 9 -28.17 -4.34 21.08
N ILE A 10 -28.60 -5.21 21.99
CA ILE A 10 -28.02 -6.55 22.21
C ILE A 10 -28.18 -7.42 20.95
N LEU A 11 -29.36 -7.42 20.33
CA LEU A 11 -29.60 -8.19 19.11
C LEU A 11 -28.76 -7.70 17.92
N ALA A 12 -28.64 -6.38 17.75
CA ALA A 12 -27.79 -5.79 16.72
C ALA A 12 -26.31 -6.08 17.00
N SER A 13 -25.89 -5.99 18.26
CA SER A 13 -24.53 -6.33 18.68
C SER A 13 -24.24 -7.83 18.51
N VAL A 14 -25.19 -8.71 18.85
CA VAL A 14 -25.09 -10.15 18.62
C VAL A 14 -25.04 -10.47 17.12
N LEU A 15 -25.84 -9.81 16.29
CA LEU A 15 -25.80 -10.02 14.84
C LEU A 15 -24.49 -9.54 14.23
N SER A 16 -23.99 -8.40 14.67
CA SER A 16 -22.67 -7.88 14.26
C SER A 16 -21.55 -8.82 14.74
N MET A 17 -21.64 -9.31 15.96
CA MET A 17 -20.69 -10.27 16.52
C MET A 17 -20.77 -11.62 15.80
N LEU A 18 -21.96 -12.06 15.38
CA LEU A 18 -22.17 -13.29 14.59
C LEU A 18 -21.55 -13.16 13.19
N VAL A 19 -21.64 -11.99 12.56
CA VAL A 19 -20.95 -11.69 11.29
C VAL A 19 -19.44 -11.73 11.50
N LEU A 20 -18.93 -11.12 12.57
CA LEU A 20 -17.50 -11.17 12.92
C LEU A 20 -17.04 -12.59 13.27
N LEU A 21 -17.82 -13.35 14.07
CA LEU A 21 -17.50 -14.74 14.41
C LEU A 21 -17.56 -15.66 13.19
N THR A 22 -18.51 -15.45 12.29
CA THR A 22 -18.57 -16.16 11.00
C THR A 22 -17.35 -15.83 10.14
N TRP A 23 -16.93 -14.57 10.16
CA TRP A 23 -15.71 -14.13 9.53
C TRP A 23 -14.48 -14.84 10.10
N PHE A 24 -14.28 -14.80 11.44
CA PHE A 24 -13.17 -15.49 12.11
C PHE A 24 -13.22 -17.02 11.98
N TYR A 25 -14.41 -17.61 11.81
CA TYR A 25 -14.55 -19.03 11.59
C TYR A 25 -14.15 -19.46 10.18
N PHE A 26 -14.49 -18.67 9.15
CA PHE A 26 -14.12 -18.96 7.76
C PHE A 26 -12.72 -18.44 7.38
N PHE A 27 -12.20 -17.49 8.14
CA PHE A 27 -10.86 -16.93 7.98
C PHE A 27 -10.18 -16.90 9.35
N PRO A 28 -9.80 -18.08 9.90
CA PRO A 28 -9.07 -18.12 11.16
C PRO A 28 -7.76 -17.34 10.95
N GLN A 29 -7.49 -16.36 11.80
CA GLN A 29 -6.13 -15.90 12.01
C GLN A 29 -5.38 -17.10 12.57
N GLU A 30 -4.31 -17.52 11.90
CA GLU A 30 -3.43 -18.53 12.47
C GLU A 30 -2.92 -17.96 13.80
N ASP A 31 -3.31 -18.64 14.89
CA ASP A 31 -2.79 -18.35 16.21
C ASP A 31 -1.28 -18.54 16.17
N TYR A 32 -0.56 -17.45 16.13
CA TYR A 32 0.89 -17.44 16.32
C TYR A 32 1.15 -17.88 17.75
N GLN A 33 1.34 -19.18 17.95
CA GLN A 33 1.88 -19.70 19.20
C GLN A 33 3.34 -19.25 19.23
N PRO A 34 3.76 -18.41 20.19
CA PRO A 34 5.17 -18.13 20.36
C PRO A 34 5.84 -19.46 20.71
N VAL A 35 6.66 -19.95 19.80
CA VAL A 35 7.55 -21.05 20.09
C VAL A 35 8.45 -20.57 21.24
N ALA A 36 8.28 -21.16 22.41
CA ALA A 36 9.12 -20.89 23.56
C ALA A 36 10.57 -21.21 23.17
N THR A 37 11.30 -20.18 22.79
CA THR A 37 12.71 -20.28 22.50
C THR A 37 13.43 -20.43 23.83
N ASN A 38 13.87 -21.62 24.12
CA ASN A 38 14.84 -21.87 25.16
C ASN A 38 16.06 -20.99 24.90
N GLN A 39 16.29 -20.05 25.81
CA GLN A 39 17.51 -19.25 25.86
C GLN A 39 18.71 -20.16 26.14
N ASN A 40 19.31 -20.67 25.09
CA ASN A 40 20.71 -21.06 25.09
C ASN A 40 21.32 -20.52 23.82
N ALA A 41 22.00 -19.40 23.98
CA ALA A 41 22.78 -18.75 22.94
C ALA A 41 24.01 -19.58 22.60
N VAL A 42 23.84 -20.54 21.71
CA VAL A 42 24.86 -21.00 20.76
C VAL A 42 24.09 -21.49 19.56
N SER A 43 24.17 -20.78 18.46
CA SER A 43 23.55 -21.20 17.23
C SER A 43 24.16 -22.51 16.75
N ASP A 44 23.46 -23.59 16.89
CA ASP A 44 23.84 -24.90 16.40
C ASP A 44 23.54 -25.09 14.90
N ASN A 45 23.25 -24.04 14.17
CA ASN A 45 22.89 -24.07 12.74
C ASN A 45 23.67 -23.08 11.87
N GLY A 46 24.97 -22.87 12.14
CA GLY A 46 25.92 -22.37 11.14
C GLY A 46 25.64 -21.05 10.40
N ILE A 47 24.66 -20.24 10.81
CA ILE A 47 24.35 -18.99 10.15
C ILE A 47 24.96 -17.83 10.92
N ALA A 48 25.95 -17.20 10.31
CA ALA A 48 26.64 -16.05 10.91
C ALA A 48 25.76 -14.80 10.86
N ILE A 49 25.82 -13.98 11.91
CA ILE A 49 25.12 -12.71 12.03
C ILE A 49 25.70 -11.71 11.02
N ALA A 50 24.85 -11.05 10.23
CA ALA A 50 25.29 -9.96 9.37
C ALA A 50 25.86 -8.82 10.24
N PRO A 51 26.96 -8.14 9.83
CA PRO A 51 27.51 -7.03 10.60
C PRO A 51 26.44 -5.96 10.76
N SER A 52 26.32 -5.43 12.00
CA SER A 52 25.37 -4.37 12.27
C SER A 52 25.76 -3.13 11.45
N ALA A 53 24.83 -2.54 10.72
CA ALA A 53 25.04 -1.26 10.03
C ALA A 53 25.40 -0.12 11.01
N SER A 54 25.35 -0.37 12.34
CA SER A 54 25.74 0.59 13.37
C SER A 54 27.26 0.85 13.45
N ASN A 55 28.10 0.05 12.82
CA ASN A 55 29.54 0.31 12.75
C ASN A 55 29.89 1.45 11.77
N ASP A 56 28.93 2.03 11.07
CA ASP A 56 29.15 3.18 10.20
C ASP A 56 29.22 4.53 10.94
N ILE A 57 28.93 4.54 12.23
CA ILE A 57 29.17 5.71 13.08
C ILE A 57 30.34 5.35 13.99
N ALA A 58 31.56 5.71 13.57
CA ALA A 58 32.68 5.81 14.49
C ALA A 58 32.18 6.54 15.74
N SER A 59 32.50 5.98 16.92
CA SER A 59 32.19 6.50 18.24
C SER A 59 32.18 8.03 18.22
N ALA A 60 31.03 8.65 18.13
CA ALA A 60 30.91 10.08 18.24
C ALA A 60 31.24 10.44 19.70
N PRO A 61 32.19 11.35 19.96
CA PRO A 61 32.32 11.95 21.27
C PRO A 61 31.02 12.67 21.61
N SER A 62 30.62 12.56 22.85
CA SER A 62 29.45 13.16 23.45
C SER A 62 29.22 14.61 23.03
N LEU A 63 27.94 14.92 22.74
CA LEU A 63 27.35 16.26 22.85
C LEU A 63 27.98 17.37 21.97
N THR A 64 27.73 17.30 20.69
CA THR A 64 27.51 18.51 19.89
C THR A 64 26.31 18.25 18.99
N THR A 65 25.39 19.17 18.95
CA THR A 65 24.25 19.23 18.01
C THR A 65 24.80 19.03 16.59
N THR A 66 24.77 17.80 16.12
CA THR A 66 25.17 17.49 14.74
C THR A 66 24.13 18.13 13.82
N VAL A 67 24.53 19.20 13.16
CA VAL A 67 23.86 19.72 11.98
C VAL A 67 23.71 18.50 11.04
N SER A 68 22.48 18.08 10.75
CA SER A 68 22.21 17.00 9.80
C SER A 68 22.88 17.38 8.48
N GLU A 69 23.86 16.60 8.06
CA GLU A 69 24.57 16.85 6.79
C GLU A 69 23.57 16.77 5.64
N THR A 70 23.73 17.65 4.65
CA THR A 70 22.91 17.56 3.45
C THR A 70 23.28 16.30 2.66
N ARG A 71 22.37 15.85 1.78
CA ARG A 71 22.61 14.70 0.89
C ARG A 71 23.86 14.91 0.02
N GLU A 72 24.07 16.13 -0.48
CA GLU A 72 25.18 16.50 -1.35
C GLU A 72 26.53 16.34 -0.62
N ILE A 73 26.63 16.82 0.62
CA ILE A 73 27.83 16.67 1.45
C ILE A 73 28.13 15.20 1.71
N ALA A 74 27.10 14.38 1.97
CA ALA A 74 27.28 12.94 2.20
C ALA A 74 27.77 12.20 0.95
N LEU A 75 27.34 12.61 -0.24
CA LEU A 75 27.81 12.05 -1.52
C LEU A 75 29.29 12.36 -1.79
N GLU A 76 29.77 13.54 -1.46
CA GLU A 76 31.15 13.99 -1.71
C GLU A 76 32.20 13.29 -0.81
N LYS A 77 31.78 12.69 0.31
CA LYS A 77 32.68 12.03 1.27
C LYS A 77 33.37 10.78 0.76
N THR A 78 32.84 10.14 -0.27
CA THR A 78 33.34 8.87 -0.77
C THR A 78 33.59 8.91 -2.27
N LYS A 79 34.60 8.18 -2.75
CA LYS A 79 34.75 7.95 -4.18
C LYS A 79 33.57 7.13 -4.68
N ARG A 80 33.05 7.46 -5.85
CA ARG A 80 31.83 6.91 -6.41
C ARG A 80 31.99 6.48 -7.85
N ILE A 81 31.15 5.52 -8.26
CA ILE A 81 30.98 5.11 -9.65
C ILE A 81 29.59 5.55 -10.06
N GLU A 82 29.45 6.19 -11.21
CA GLU A 82 28.17 6.61 -11.77
C GLU A 82 27.33 5.40 -12.20
N ILE A 83 26.03 5.47 -11.93
CA ILE A 83 25.04 4.51 -12.41
C ILE A 83 24.14 5.24 -13.40
N LYS A 84 23.97 4.69 -14.61
CA LYS A 84 23.19 5.31 -15.66
C LYS A 84 22.48 4.29 -16.54
N SER A 85 21.17 4.39 -16.58
CA SER A 85 20.31 3.69 -17.53
C SER A 85 19.27 4.66 -18.12
N ASN A 86 18.37 4.14 -18.95
CA ASN A 86 17.25 4.95 -19.46
C ASN A 86 16.25 5.34 -18.34
N ARG A 87 16.22 4.59 -17.24
CA ARG A 87 15.19 4.71 -16.19
C ARG A 87 15.74 5.10 -14.82
N ILE A 88 17.05 4.93 -14.61
CA ILE A 88 17.70 5.19 -13.32
C ILE A 88 18.97 6.02 -13.57
N GLU A 89 19.21 7.00 -12.71
CA GLU A 89 20.51 7.65 -12.54
C GLU A 89 20.90 7.64 -11.07
N GLY A 90 22.20 7.64 -10.81
CA GLY A 90 22.71 7.69 -9.45
C GLY A 90 24.18 7.34 -9.35
N SER A 91 24.57 6.84 -8.19
CA SER A 91 25.96 6.42 -8.00
C SER A 91 26.13 5.35 -6.91
N LEU A 92 27.18 4.56 -7.05
CA LEU A 92 27.64 3.53 -6.13
C LEU A 92 28.84 4.08 -5.34
N SER A 93 28.81 4.00 -4.01
CA SER A 93 29.95 4.34 -3.16
C SER A 93 30.98 3.23 -3.15
N LEU A 94 32.28 3.55 -3.34
CA LEU A 94 33.37 2.59 -3.17
C LEU A 94 33.59 2.19 -1.70
N THR A 95 33.10 3.00 -0.74
CA THR A 95 33.11 2.61 0.68
C THR A 95 31.97 1.66 0.96
N GLY A 96 32.27 0.44 1.35
CA GLY A 96 31.32 -0.67 1.53
C GLY A 96 30.78 -1.24 0.22
N ALA A 97 31.11 -0.66 -0.95
CA ALA A 97 30.49 -0.91 -2.24
C ALA A 97 28.96 -0.84 -2.15
N ARG A 98 28.47 0.27 -1.56
CA ARG A 98 27.04 0.53 -1.29
C ARG A 98 26.35 1.14 -2.48
N ILE A 99 25.14 0.65 -2.76
CA ILE A 99 24.19 1.30 -3.66
C ILE A 99 23.35 2.21 -2.76
N ASP A 100 23.63 3.51 -2.76
CA ASP A 100 23.06 4.47 -1.81
C ASP A 100 22.66 5.81 -2.45
N ASP A 101 22.56 5.86 -3.77
CA ASP A 101 22.17 7.05 -4.51
C ASP A 101 21.48 6.62 -5.82
N LEU A 102 20.15 6.63 -5.83
CA LEU A 102 19.36 6.32 -7.02
C LEU A 102 18.20 7.30 -7.16
N LYS A 103 17.99 7.77 -8.40
CA LYS A 103 16.84 8.54 -8.83
C LYS A 103 16.11 7.82 -9.95
N LEU A 104 14.77 7.92 -9.94
CA LEU A 104 13.89 7.34 -10.95
C LEU A 104 13.58 8.39 -12.02
N LEU A 105 14.08 8.24 -13.23
CA LEU A 105 14.00 9.24 -14.30
C LEU A 105 12.59 9.42 -14.88
N ASP A 106 11.77 8.37 -14.83
CA ASP A 106 10.40 8.41 -15.33
C ASP A 106 9.44 9.16 -14.40
N TYR A 107 9.86 9.47 -13.15
CA TYR A 107 8.98 9.99 -12.11
C TYR A 107 9.45 11.31 -11.54
N ASN A 108 8.61 12.34 -11.64
CA ASN A 108 8.82 13.64 -11.01
C ASN A 108 8.20 13.68 -9.60
N VAL A 109 8.78 14.45 -8.68
CA VAL A 109 8.21 14.64 -7.33
C VAL A 109 6.88 15.39 -7.39
N LYS A 110 6.79 16.41 -8.26
CA LYS A 110 5.59 17.24 -8.48
C LYS A 110 5.15 17.14 -9.93
N LEU A 111 3.93 17.58 -10.20
CA LEU A 111 3.32 17.56 -11.53
C LEU A 111 4.04 18.44 -12.57
N ASN A 112 4.89 19.36 -12.15
CA ASN A 112 5.63 20.24 -13.05
C ASN A 112 6.83 19.50 -13.66
N ASP A 113 7.04 19.61 -14.98
CA ASP A 113 8.15 18.99 -15.71
C ASP A 113 9.54 19.48 -15.24
N ALA A 114 9.62 20.69 -14.68
CA ALA A 114 10.82 21.23 -14.04
C ALA A 114 11.04 20.70 -12.60
N SER A 115 10.17 19.81 -12.11
CA SER A 115 10.30 19.22 -10.78
C SER A 115 11.48 18.26 -10.70
N GLU A 116 12.05 18.15 -9.51
CA GLU A 116 13.05 17.14 -9.20
C GLU A 116 12.54 15.73 -9.46
N LYS A 117 13.44 14.85 -9.89
CA LYS A 117 13.17 13.43 -10.03
C LYS A 117 13.04 12.77 -8.66
N VAL A 118 12.25 11.71 -8.61
CA VAL A 118 12.07 10.93 -7.37
C VAL A 118 13.39 10.29 -6.97
N THR A 119 13.89 10.61 -5.78
CA THR A 119 15.08 10.00 -5.18
C THR A 119 14.68 8.76 -4.42
N LEU A 120 15.04 7.57 -4.90
CA LEU A 120 14.74 6.30 -4.25
C LEU A 120 15.73 5.98 -3.14
N LEU A 121 17.02 6.10 -3.40
CA LEU A 121 18.07 5.83 -2.41
C LEU A 121 18.82 7.12 -2.05
N SER A 122 19.28 7.21 -0.80
CA SER A 122 19.98 8.36 -0.25
C SER A 122 21.18 7.90 0.60
N PRO A 123 22.33 8.62 0.54
CA PRO A 123 23.58 8.13 1.11
C PRO A 123 23.52 7.97 2.63
N ALA A 124 24.28 6.99 3.11
CA ALA A 124 24.55 6.81 4.53
C ALA A 124 25.17 8.10 5.12
N GLY A 125 24.70 8.52 6.31
CA GLY A 125 25.11 9.79 6.92
C GLY A 125 24.22 10.97 6.53
N GLY A 126 23.41 10.90 5.48
CA GLY A 126 22.41 11.89 5.13
C GLY A 126 21.19 11.90 6.04
N PRO A 127 20.32 12.94 5.95
CA PRO A 127 19.15 13.08 6.82
C PRO A 127 18.11 11.98 6.60
N SER A 128 18.06 11.41 5.40
CA SER A 128 17.11 10.38 4.96
C SER A 128 17.87 9.21 4.36
N ALA A 129 18.89 8.72 5.08
CA ALA A 129 19.73 7.63 4.62
C ALA A 129 18.87 6.39 4.27
N TYR A 130 19.03 5.90 3.03
CA TYR A 130 18.39 4.69 2.53
C TYR A 130 19.32 4.02 1.53
N TYR A 131 19.91 2.88 1.91
CA TYR A 131 20.98 2.28 1.16
C TYR A 131 20.96 0.75 1.26
N ILE A 132 21.68 0.12 0.33
CA ILE A 132 21.79 -1.33 0.21
C ILE A 132 23.26 -1.73 0.29
N LEU A 133 23.51 -2.82 1.01
CA LEU A 133 24.82 -3.40 1.16
C LEU A 133 24.74 -4.92 1.02
N HIS A 134 25.70 -5.50 0.31
CA HIS A 134 25.89 -6.93 0.22
C HIS A 134 27.27 -7.28 0.76
N GLY A 135 27.43 -8.44 1.37
CA GLY A 135 28.71 -8.84 1.93
C GLY A 135 28.79 -10.31 2.32
N PHE A 136 29.84 -10.60 3.08
CA PHE A 136 30.04 -11.88 3.74
C PHE A 136 30.26 -11.63 5.23
N SER A 137 29.58 -12.40 6.07
CA SER A 137 29.90 -12.49 7.49
C SER A 137 30.94 -13.57 7.73
N PRO A 138 31.90 -13.34 8.61
CA PRO A 138 32.89 -14.36 8.95
C PRO A 138 32.24 -15.51 9.71
N ALA A 139 32.74 -16.74 9.47
CA ALA A 139 32.32 -17.93 10.19
C ALA A 139 33.52 -18.82 10.46
N GLY A 140 33.41 -19.69 11.46
CA GLY A 140 34.51 -20.59 11.86
C GLY A 140 35.70 -19.86 12.48
N SER A 141 36.84 -19.88 11.83
CA SER A 141 38.11 -19.28 12.33
C SER A 141 38.32 -17.83 11.90
N LEU A 142 37.46 -17.28 11.05
CA LEU A 142 37.58 -15.91 10.56
C LEU A 142 36.88 -14.92 11.52
N ASP A 143 37.38 -13.68 11.54
CA ASP A 143 36.76 -12.58 12.24
C ASP A 143 36.35 -11.42 11.28
N PHE A 144 35.75 -10.33 11.80
CA PHE A 144 35.33 -9.21 10.99
C PHE A 144 36.46 -8.41 10.32
N ASN A 145 37.70 -8.57 10.75
CA ASN A 145 38.87 -7.95 10.10
C ASN A 145 39.29 -8.69 8.83
N ASP A 146 38.88 -9.95 8.70
CA ASP A 146 39.24 -10.80 7.54
C ASP A 146 38.30 -10.58 6.35
N VAL A 147 37.13 -9.91 6.56
CA VAL A 147 36.10 -9.73 5.55
C VAL A 147 35.81 -8.24 5.28
N PRO A 148 35.33 -7.87 4.08
CA PRO A 148 34.96 -6.50 3.79
C PRO A 148 33.73 -6.08 4.64
N THR A 149 33.84 -4.93 5.28
CA THR A 149 32.78 -4.32 6.09
C THR A 149 32.13 -3.14 5.36
N ALA A 150 31.17 -2.50 6.00
CA ALA A 150 30.50 -1.31 5.48
C ALA A 150 31.45 -0.09 5.31
N THR A 151 32.61 -0.08 6.01
CA THR A 151 33.64 0.96 5.93
C THR A 151 34.82 0.61 5.02
N THR A 152 34.87 -0.60 4.49
CA THR A 152 35.93 -1.05 3.60
C THR A 152 35.91 -0.28 2.29
N VAL A 153 37.06 0.27 1.89
CA VAL A 153 37.22 0.95 0.59
C VAL A 153 37.61 -0.07 -0.47
N TRP A 154 36.75 -0.21 -1.47
CA TRP A 154 37.00 -1.10 -2.62
C TRP A 154 37.78 -0.40 -3.71
N SER A 155 38.61 -1.13 -4.45
CA SER A 155 39.27 -0.70 -5.67
C SER A 155 38.45 -1.13 -6.90
N ILE A 156 38.41 -0.27 -7.90
CA ILE A 156 37.85 -0.59 -9.22
C ILE A 156 38.86 -1.49 -9.93
N GLU A 157 38.44 -2.66 -10.41
CA GLU A 157 39.24 -3.55 -11.24
C GLU A 157 38.91 -3.30 -12.72
N ASP A 158 37.65 -3.12 -13.05
CA ASP A 158 37.19 -2.78 -14.41
C ASP A 158 35.82 -2.08 -14.35
N GLY A 159 35.52 -1.22 -15.34
CA GLY A 159 34.26 -0.48 -15.48
C GLY A 159 34.25 0.84 -14.71
N ASP A 160 34.12 1.96 -15.42
CA ASP A 160 34.07 3.31 -14.85
C ASP A 160 32.64 3.80 -14.59
N ILE A 161 31.68 3.30 -15.35
CA ILE A 161 30.26 3.65 -15.28
C ILE A 161 29.43 2.37 -15.36
N LEU A 162 28.48 2.22 -14.44
CA LEU A 162 27.53 1.10 -14.46
C LEU A 162 26.36 1.43 -15.40
N THR A 163 26.27 0.66 -16.48
CA THR A 163 25.15 0.75 -17.44
C THR A 163 24.62 -0.66 -17.77
N PRO A 164 23.46 -0.81 -18.42
CA PRO A 164 22.96 -2.13 -18.83
C PRO A 164 23.92 -2.91 -19.73
N SER A 165 24.82 -2.24 -20.44
CA SER A 165 25.83 -2.87 -21.31
C SER A 165 27.24 -2.89 -20.73
N SER A 166 27.49 -2.23 -19.59
CA SER A 166 28.81 -2.11 -18.98
C SER A 166 28.75 -2.42 -17.48
N PRO A 167 29.06 -3.65 -17.07
CA PRO A 167 29.17 -4.01 -15.66
C PRO A 167 30.38 -3.37 -14.98
N VAL A 168 30.34 -3.29 -13.65
CA VAL A 168 31.43 -2.80 -12.82
C VAL A 168 32.02 -3.94 -12.01
N PHE A 169 33.36 -4.02 -11.95
CA PHE A 169 34.11 -4.99 -11.20
C PHE A 169 34.90 -4.30 -10.08
N LEU A 170 34.67 -4.74 -8.85
CA LEU A 170 35.36 -4.24 -7.66
C LEU A 170 36.16 -5.35 -7.00
N LYS A 171 37.27 -4.96 -6.38
CA LYS A 171 38.20 -5.86 -5.71
C LYS A 171 38.61 -5.31 -4.36
N TRP A 172 38.74 -6.20 -3.38
CA TRP A 172 39.39 -5.92 -2.10
C TRP A 172 40.23 -7.11 -1.65
N ASN A 173 41.45 -6.84 -1.15
CA ASN A 173 42.37 -7.82 -0.63
C ASN A 173 42.59 -7.57 0.87
N ASN A 174 42.40 -8.58 1.70
CA ASN A 174 42.61 -8.47 3.14
C ASN A 174 44.12 -8.56 3.54
N ASN A 175 45.01 -8.77 2.57
CA ASN A 175 46.45 -8.97 2.75
C ASN A 175 46.81 -10.20 3.61
N ASN A 176 45.87 -11.07 3.93
CA ASN A 176 46.01 -12.30 4.68
C ASN A 176 45.68 -13.54 3.84
N GLY A 177 45.72 -13.41 2.50
CA GLY A 177 45.45 -14.49 1.56
C GLY A 177 44.00 -14.62 1.09
N LEU A 178 43.13 -13.69 1.43
CA LEU A 178 41.76 -13.66 0.90
C LEU A 178 41.57 -12.46 -0.03
N ILE A 179 41.03 -12.73 -1.23
CA ILE A 179 40.70 -11.70 -2.19
C ILE A 179 39.19 -11.77 -2.47
N PHE A 180 38.52 -10.64 -2.32
CA PHE A 180 37.11 -10.51 -2.54
C PHE A 180 36.86 -9.72 -3.82
N TYR A 181 35.97 -10.25 -4.66
CA TYR A 181 35.52 -9.59 -5.90
C TYR A 181 34.02 -9.34 -5.84
N ARG A 182 33.59 -8.28 -6.48
CA ARG A 182 32.18 -7.97 -6.67
C ARG A 182 31.96 -7.48 -8.08
N LYS A 183 31.13 -8.19 -8.83
CA LYS A 183 30.58 -7.74 -10.11
C LYS A 183 29.19 -7.20 -9.88
N ILE A 184 28.90 -6.02 -10.42
CA ILE A 184 27.58 -5.38 -10.35
C ILE A 184 27.11 -5.13 -11.77
N GLU A 185 25.90 -5.58 -12.07
CA GLU A 185 25.21 -5.43 -13.34
C GLU A 185 23.85 -4.80 -13.07
N ILE A 186 23.30 -4.10 -14.05
CA ILE A 186 21.94 -3.55 -14.04
C ILE A 186 21.28 -3.89 -15.36
N ASP A 187 19.98 -4.19 -15.35
CA ASP A 187 19.18 -4.34 -16.56
C ASP A 187 18.62 -2.99 -17.07
N ASP A 188 17.78 -3.03 -18.10
CA ASP A 188 17.15 -1.85 -18.66
C ASP A 188 16.05 -1.27 -17.78
N ASP A 189 15.54 -2.05 -16.81
CA ASP A 189 14.48 -1.63 -15.88
C ASP A 189 15.05 -1.25 -14.50
N TYR A 190 14.91 -2.11 -13.48
CA TYR A 190 15.22 -1.79 -12.08
C TYR A 190 15.95 -2.90 -11.34
N MET A 191 16.38 -3.97 -12.04
CA MET A 191 17.04 -5.11 -11.40
C MET A 191 18.55 -5.01 -11.48
N PHE A 192 19.19 -5.08 -10.33
CA PHE A 192 20.63 -5.23 -10.20
C PHE A 192 20.96 -6.71 -9.96
N THR A 193 22.01 -7.19 -10.60
CA THR A 193 22.61 -8.50 -10.31
C THR A 193 23.98 -8.29 -9.65
N ILE A 194 24.15 -8.86 -8.45
CA ILE A 194 25.34 -8.72 -7.65
C ILE A 194 25.99 -10.09 -7.48
N SER A 195 27.06 -10.33 -8.24
CA SER A 195 27.91 -11.51 -8.10
C SER A 195 29.09 -11.19 -7.16
N ARG A 196 29.25 -12.01 -6.13
CA ARG A 196 30.32 -11.89 -5.11
C ARG A 196 31.14 -13.12 -5.12
N SER A 197 32.46 -13.01 -5.35
CA SER A 197 33.38 -14.15 -5.29
C SER A 197 34.48 -13.91 -4.28
N VAL A 198 34.94 -15.00 -3.70
CA VAL A 198 36.04 -15.02 -2.73
C VAL A 198 37.07 -16.05 -3.18
N GLU A 199 38.31 -15.60 -3.35
CA GLU A 199 39.47 -16.39 -3.66
C GLU A 199 40.23 -16.67 -2.35
N ASN A 200 40.38 -17.96 -2.00
CA ASN A 200 41.07 -18.38 -0.80
C ASN A 200 42.50 -18.83 -1.15
N ASN A 201 43.45 -17.94 -1.03
CA ASN A 201 44.89 -18.22 -1.23
C ASN A 201 45.60 -18.62 0.07
N THR A 202 44.83 -18.93 1.12
CA THR A 202 45.39 -19.47 2.37
C THR A 202 45.61 -20.99 2.28
N ASN A 203 46.33 -21.55 3.25
CA ASN A 203 46.54 -23.00 3.35
C ASN A 203 45.41 -23.74 4.10
N SER A 204 44.33 -23.04 4.48
CA SER A 204 43.23 -23.59 5.28
C SER A 204 41.88 -23.39 4.61
N ASN A 205 40.96 -24.29 4.89
CA ASN A 205 39.56 -24.07 4.50
C ASN A 205 38.94 -22.94 5.33
N ILE A 206 38.17 -22.08 4.69
CA ILE A 206 37.47 -20.98 5.34
C ILE A 206 35.98 -21.15 5.21
N SER A 207 35.25 -20.51 6.11
CA SER A 207 33.76 -20.47 6.09
C SER A 207 33.26 -19.03 6.12
N LEU A 208 32.29 -18.73 5.26
CA LEU A 208 31.71 -17.41 5.11
C LEU A 208 30.18 -17.52 4.92
N ALA A 209 29.40 -16.60 5.50
CA ALA A 209 27.98 -16.54 5.28
C ALA A 209 27.62 -15.30 4.42
N PRO A 210 27.10 -15.50 3.20
CA PRO A 210 26.68 -14.40 2.36
C PRO A 210 25.47 -13.69 2.97
N TYR A 211 25.38 -12.36 2.85
CA TYR A 211 24.21 -11.58 3.25
C TYR A 211 23.94 -10.42 2.30
N GLY A 212 22.69 -9.97 2.29
CA GLY A 212 22.28 -8.67 1.78
C GLY A 212 21.51 -7.94 2.86
N LEU A 213 21.65 -6.63 2.93
CA LEU A 213 20.84 -5.79 3.81
C LEU A 213 20.39 -4.51 3.11
N ILE A 214 19.20 -4.07 3.47
CA ILE A 214 18.66 -2.76 3.14
C ILE A 214 18.50 -2.02 4.46
N ALA A 215 19.04 -0.81 4.57
CA ALA A 215 18.96 0.00 5.78
C ALA A 215 18.40 1.37 5.46
N GLN A 216 17.48 1.85 6.29
CA GLN A 216 16.93 3.19 6.17
C GLN A 216 16.80 3.89 7.53
N LYS A 217 16.91 5.21 7.53
CA LYS A 217 16.74 6.06 8.70
C LYS A 217 15.33 6.61 8.75
N GLY A 218 14.57 6.20 9.78
CA GLY A 218 13.15 6.50 9.90
C GLY A 218 12.26 5.80 8.86
N PRO A 219 10.94 5.87 8.98
CA PRO A 219 10.02 5.36 7.96
C PRO A 219 10.12 6.16 6.65
N ILE A 220 10.07 5.49 5.50
CA ILE A 220 10.16 6.12 4.15
C ILE A 220 9.19 7.29 3.97
N ALA A 221 8.01 7.21 4.57
CA ALA A 221 6.96 8.22 4.45
C ALA A 221 7.37 9.64 4.93
N ARG A 222 8.47 9.78 5.70
CA ARG A 222 8.87 11.08 6.25
C ARG A 222 9.78 11.93 5.36
N ALA A 223 10.47 11.35 4.40
CA ALA A 223 11.63 12.05 3.84
C ALA A 223 11.60 12.35 2.34
N ALA A 224 11.13 11.48 1.49
CA ALA A 224 11.44 11.55 0.05
C ALA A 224 10.28 11.87 -0.90
N TYR A 225 9.04 11.74 -0.48
CA TYR A 225 7.91 11.66 -1.43
C TYR A 225 6.78 12.60 -1.08
N GLY A 226 7.01 13.91 -1.04
CA GLY A 226 5.96 14.92 -0.89
C GLY A 226 4.80 14.40 -0.04
N ARG A 227 4.98 14.41 1.27
CA ARG A 227 4.00 14.01 2.30
C ARG A 227 2.62 13.65 1.76
N GLN A 228 2.34 12.39 1.56
CA GLN A 228 1.10 11.85 2.09
C GLN A 228 1.49 11.26 3.45
N GLU A 229 1.05 11.88 4.50
CA GLU A 229 1.19 11.35 5.85
C GLU A 229 0.65 9.93 5.83
N SER A 230 1.52 8.94 6.12
CA SER A 230 1.05 7.68 6.64
C SER A 230 0.09 8.06 7.74
N SER A 231 -1.17 7.67 7.60
CA SER A 231 -2.23 8.18 8.45
C SER A 231 -1.87 7.85 9.90
N LYS A 232 -1.51 8.84 10.69
CA LYS A 232 -1.46 8.74 12.16
C LYS A 232 -2.80 8.30 12.76
N ASN A 233 -3.80 8.07 11.93
CA ASN A 233 -5.18 7.79 12.29
C ASN A 233 -5.63 6.34 11.99
N GLY A 234 -4.72 5.36 12.02
CA GLY A 234 -5.13 3.94 12.16
C GLY A 234 -6.08 3.37 11.09
N VAL A 235 -6.23 4.00 9.94
CA VAL A 235 -6.95 3.39 8.81
C VAL A 235 -5.92 2.64 7.99
N TYR A 236 -5.78 1.35 8.25
CA TYR A 236 -4.89 0.41 7.56
C TYR A 236 -5.34 0.23 6.10
N ILE A 237 -4.93 1.16 5.23
CA ILE A 237 -5.32 1.16 3.82
C ILE A 237 -4.23 0.58 2.94
N LEU A 238 -2.97 0.75 3.36
CA LEU A 238 -1.79 0.31 2.63
C LEU A 238 -0.72 -0.16 3.62
N HIS A 239 -0.11 -1.30 3.30
CA HIS A 239 1.08 -1.75 4.00
C HIS A 239 2.29 -0.89 3.58
N GLU A 240 2.98 -0.31 4.55
CA GLU A 240 4.29 0.34 4.40
C GLU A 240 5.24 -0.21 5.47
N GLY A 241 6.30 -0.85 5.04
CA GLY A 241 7.21 -1.56 5.93
C GLY A 241 8.00 -2.63 5.20
N ILE A 242 8.25 -3.74 5.87
CA ILE A 242 8.88 -4.91 5.28
C ILE A 242 7.82 -5.79 4.63
N VAL A 243 8.09 -6.21 3.41
CA VAL A 243 7.37 -7.27 2.71
C VAL A 243 8.34 -8.43 2.47
N LEU A 244 7.88 -9.63 2.79
CA LEU A 244 8.67 -10.86 2.75
C LEU A 244 7.87 -11.97 2.07
N GLN A 245 8.45 -12.60 1.06
CA GLN A 245 7.96 -13.86 0.49
C GLN A 245 8.85 -15.00 0.96
N THR A 246 8.27 -15.94 1.71
CA THR A 246 9.02 -17.09 2.23
C THR A 246 9.14 -18.26 1.24
N GLY A 247 8.45 -18.15 0.10
CA GLY A 247 8.26 -19.21 -0.88
C GLY A 247 6.97 -20.02 -0.67
N SER A 248 6.33 -19.90 0.49
CA SER A 248 5.02 -20.50 0.80
C SER A 248 3.97 -19.47 1.21
N SER A 249 4.38 -18.38 1.83
CA SER A 249 3.51 -17.31 2.32
C SER A 249 4.13 -15.94 2.11
N LEU A 250 3.27 -14.94 1.96
CA LEU A 250 3.63 -13.53 2.02
C LEU A 250 3.44 -13.05 3.46
N GLU A 251 4.46 -12.38 4.02
CA GLU A 251 4.37 -11.73 5.33
C GLU A 251 4.63 -10.24 5.18
N GLU A 252 3.92 -9.46 5.96
CA GLU A 252 4.00 -8.01 6.01
C GLU A 252 4.30 -7.58 7.45
N ILE A 253 5.27 -6.70 7.65
CA ILE A 253 5.67 -6.16 8.95
C ILE A 253 5.68 -4.64 8.85
N ASP A 254 4.73 -3.99 9.51
CA ASP A 254 4.62 -2.54 9.49
C ASP A 254 5.78 -1.87 10.23
N TYR A 255 6.14 -0.64 9.83
CA TYR A 255 7.14 0.15 10.55
C TYR A 255 6.80 0.35 12.03
N SER A 256 5.50 0.41 12.37
CA SER A 256 5.02 0.57 13.76
C SER A 256 5.28 -0.66 14.62
N ASP A 257 5.34 -1.84 14.03
CA ASP A 257 5.46 -3.11 14.75
C ASP A 257 6.92 -3.49 15.01
N MET A 258 7.83 -3.03 14.16
CA MET A 258 9.26 -3.37 14.27
C MET A 258 9.91 -2.93 15.61
N PRO A 259 9.53 -1.81 16.25
CA PRO A 259 10.02 -1.46 17.59
C PRO A 259 9.52 -2.40 18.70
N ASP A 260 8.41 -3.09 18.50
CA ASP A 260 7.77 -3.98 19.47
C ASP A 260 8.24 -5.45 19.36
N GLU A 261 9.11 -5.75 18.38
CA GLU A 261 9.71 -7.07 18.21
C GLU A 261 10.73 -7.40 19.33
N ASP A 262 11.12 -8.67 19.44
CA ASP A 262 12.01 -9.15 20.50
C ASP A 262 13.39 -8.48 20.46
N PHE A 263 13.83 -7.95 21.62
CA PHE A 263 15.14 -7.33 21.73
C PHE A 263 16.27 -8.35 21.83
N SER A 264 17.20 -8.27 20.88
CA SER A 264 18.44 -9.06 20.88
C SER A 264 19.60 -8.26 21.47
N SER A 265 20.14 -8.73 22.59
CA SER A 265 21.30 -8.12 23.23
C SER A 265 22.58 -8.24 22.40
N SER A 266 22.72 -9.31 21.62
CA SER A 266 23.88 -9.53 20.73
C SER A 266 23.89 -8.57 19.55
N GLU A 267 22.71 -8.22 19.01
CA GLU A 267 22.58 -7.30 17.87
C GLU A 267 22.22 -5.87 18.31
N ARG A 268 21.89 -5.66 19.58
CA ARG A 268 21.47 -4.38 20.18
C ARG A 268 20.31 -3.73 19.41
N ALA A 269 19.34 -4.56 19.04
CA ALA A 269 18.21 -4.15 18.23
C ALA A 269 17.01 -5.06 18.50
N ASN A 270 15.82 -4.56 18.22
CA ASN A 270 14.62 -5.37 18.12
C ASN A 270 14.61 -6.08 16.78
N LEU A 271 14.34 -7.37 16.76
CA LEU A 271 14.39 -8.14 15.53
C LEU A 271 13.44 -9.35 15.53
N LYS A 272 12.98 -9.67 14.32
CA LYS A 272 12.22 -10.88 14.01
C LYS A 272 12.97 -11.66 12.92
N ILE A 273 13.17 -12.95 13.15
CA ILE A 273 13.84 -13.84 12.20
C ILE A 273 12.81 -14.81 11.65
N ILE A 274 12.74 -14.92 10.33
CA ILE A 274 11.81 -15.79 9.62
C ILE A 274 12.59 -16.64 8.64
N ASP A 275 12.38 -17.95 8.67
CA ASP A 275 13.01 -18.88 7.73
C ASP A 275 12.32 -18.77 6.36
N SER A 276 13.11 -18.60 5.31
CA SER A 276 12.65 -18.53 3.93
C SER A 276 13.26 -19.62 3.07
N SER A 277 12.46 -20.15 2.15
CA SER A 277 12.92 -21.13 1.17
C SER A 277 13.87 -20.48 0.13
N ASN A 278 14.40 -21.31 -0.76
CA ASN A 278 15.23 -20.86 -1.87
C ASN A 278 14.48 -20.05 -2.96
N LYS A 279 13.21 -19.76 -2.77
CA LYS A 279 12.37 -18.96 -3.68
C LYS A 279 11.82 -17.70 -3.03
N GLY A 280 12.36 -17.32 -1.88
CA GLY A 280 11.92 -16.15 -1.15
C GLY A 280 12.64 -14.86 -1.55
N TRP A 281 12.10 -13.75 -1.08
CA TRP A 281 12.70 -12.42 -1.16
C TRP A 281 12.22 -11.56 0.00
N ILE A 282 12.99 -10.53 0.37
CA ILE A 282 12.64 -9.59 1.45
C ILE A 282 13.01 -8.16 1.04
N GLY A 283 12.19 -7.19 1.40
CA GLY A 283 12.51 -5.79 1.14
C GLY A 283 11.59 -4.81 1.84
N PHE A 284 11.86 -3.52 1.64
CA PHE A 284 10.97 -2.44 2.05
C PHE A 284 10.05 -2.03 0.91
N THR A 285 8.80 -1.85 1.25
CA THR A 285 7.76 -1.37 0.35
C THR A 285 7.10 -0.09 0.87
N GLY A 286 6.85 0.83 -0.01
CA GLY A 286 5.95 1.96 0.19
C GLY A 286 4.85 1.94 -0.86
N LYS A 287 4.11 3.05 -0.99
CA LYS A 287 2.98 3.13 -1.92
C LYS A 287 3.36 2.81 -3.38
N TYR A 288 4.42 3.39 -3.90
CA TYR A 288 4.79 3.33 -5.32
C TYR A 288 6.17 2.73 -5.58
N TRP A 289 7.04 2.68 -4.57
CA TRP A 289 8.44 2.32 -4.69
C TRP A 289 8.77 1.16 -3.78
N MET A 290 9.77 0.39 -4.17
CA MET A 290 10.20 -0.79 -3.42
C MET A 290 11.69 -1.03 -3.62
N THR A 291 12.33 -1.58 -2.58
CA THR A 291 13.67 -2.20 -2.68
C THR A 291 13.60 -3.59 -2.10
N THR A 292 14.10 -4.59 -2.84
CA THR A 292 13.93 -6.00 -2.48
C THR A 292 15.18 -6.80 -2.76
N LEU A 293 15.66 -7.50 -1.73
CA LEU A 293 16.75 -8.49 -1.83
C LEU A 293 16.18 -9.82 -2.28
N ILE A 294 16.75 -10.40 -3.31
CA ILE A 294 16.37 -11.67 -3.90
C ILE A 294 17.61 -12.58 -3.89
N PRO A 295 17.82 -13.40 -2.83
CA PRO A 295 18.89 -14.41 -2.82
C PRO A 295 18.61 -15.47 -3.87
N ASP A 296 19.52 -15.65 -4.82
CA ASP A 296 19.31 -16.62 -5.87
C ASP A 296 19.50 -18.06 -5.36
N ASN A 297 18.46 -18.86 -5.59
CA ASN A 297 18.46 -20.34 -5.43
C ASN A 297 19.04 -20.87 -4.10
N SER A 298 18.96 -20.11 -3.01
CA SER A 298 19.39 -20.54 -1.69
C SER A 298 18.35 -20.20 -0.62
N ALA A 299 18.15 -21.09 0.33
CA ALA A 299 17.40 -20.79 1.54
C ALA A 299 18.16 -19.71 2.33
N PHE A 300 17.40 -18.85 3.01
CA PHE A 300 17.95 -17.76 3.79
C PHE A 300 17.09 -17.47 5.02
N LYS A 301 17.66 -16.82 6.01
CA LYS A 301 16.92 -16.21 7.10
C LYS A 301 16.62 -14.76 6.73
N ALA A 302 15.35 -14.44 6.64
CA ALA A 302 14.86 -13.07 6.52
C ALA A 302 14.85 -12.44 7.91
N VAL A 303 15.41 -11.25 8.05
CA VAL A 303 15.48 -10.55 9.33
C VAL A 303 14.87 -9.15 9.17
N SER A 304 13.82 -8.89 9.95
CA SER A 304 13.35 -7.55 10.26
C SER A 304 14.09 -7.04 11.47
N LYS A 305 14.65 -5.83 11.42
CA LYS A 305 15.46 -5.29 12.51
C LYS A 305 15.25 -3.81 12.70
N TYR A 306 15.07 -3.39 13.96
CA TYR A 306 14.97 -1.97 14.33
C TYR A 306 15.99 -1.62 15.42
N SER A 307 16.75 -0.57 15.19
CA SER A 307 17.71 -0.01 16.14
C SER A 307 17.27 1.36 16.63
N GLU A 308 16.74 1.41 17.84
CA GLU A 308 16.15 2.62 18.43
C GLU A 308 17.14 3.80 18.50
N ASN A 309 18.36 3.56 18.97
CA ASN A 309 19.38 4.60 19.13
C ASN A 309 19.73 5.33 17.80
N ALA A 310 19.57 4.65 16.67
CA ALA A 310 19.89 5.18 15.34
C ALA A 310 18.63 5.54 14.53
N ASP A 311 17.43 5.28 15.07
CA ASP A 311 16.15 5.32 14.34
C ASP A 311 16.29 4.62 12.98
N ARG A 312 16.83 3.39 13.02
CA ARG A 312 17.19 2.64 11.80
C ARG A 312 16.39 1.37 11.67
N TYR A 313 15.74 1.24 10.52
CA TYR A 313 15.03 0.05 10.07
C TYR A 313 15.90 -0.72 9.09
N GLN A 314 15.97 -2.06 9.22
CA GLN A 314 16.74 -2.92 8.33
C GLN A 314 15.94 -4.14 7.91
N ALA A 315 16.06 -4.50 6.65
CA ALA A 315 15.62 -5.77 6.09
C ALA A 315 16.88 -6.54 5.64
N GLU A 316 17.06 -7.77 6.12
CA GLU A 316 18.26 -8.55 5.84
C GLU A 316 17.91 -9.93 5.27
N ALA A 317 18.67 -10.38 4.30
CA ALA A 317 18.67 -11.75 3.81
C ALA A 317 20.01 -12.40 4.18
N ARG A 318 19.99 -13.31 5.16
CA ARG A 318 21.19 -14.04 5.64
C ARG A 318 21.16 -15.45 5.08
N GLN A 319 22.13 -15.77 4.22
CA GLN A 319 22.24 -17.08 3.57
C GLN A 319 23.05 -18.06 4.43
N GLU A 320 22.93 -19.34 4.12
CA GLU A 320 23.71 -20.38 4.80
C GLU A 320 25.21 -20.20 4.61
N THR A 321 25.96 -20.68 5.59
CA THR A 321 27.44 -20.65 5.55
C THR A 321 27.96 -21.53 4.42
N ILE A 322 28.81 -20.95 3.59
CA ILE A 322 29.54 -21.66 2.53
C ILE A 322 30.97 -21.95 2.96
N GLN A 323 31.46 -23.13 2.64
CA GLN A 323 32.88 -23.50 2.82
C GLN A 323 33.64 -23.26 1.52
N ILE A 324 34.83 -22.68 1.62
CA ILE A 324 35.78 -22.44 0.51
C ILE A 324 37.10 -23.14 0.85
N LEU A 325 37.46 -24.14 0.05
CA LEU A 325 38.68 -24.90 0.27
C LEU A 325 39.93 -24.06 -0.04
N ALA A 326 41.05 -24.44 0.55
CA ALA A 326 42.34 -23.83 0.25
C ALA A 326 42.63 -23.84 -1.27
N GLY A 327 43.03 -22.72 -1.83
CA GLY A 327 43.31 -22.55 -3.25
C GLY A 327 42.09 -22.50 -4.18
N GLN A 328 40.87 -22.44 -3.62
CA GLN A 328 39.65 -22.38 -4.43
C GLN A 328 38.99 -20.98 -4.42
N THR A 329 38.23 -20.72 -5.46
CA THR A 329 37.34 -19.55 -5.57
C THR A 329 35.89 -20.01 -5.51
N LYS A 330 35.07 -19.33 -4.74
CA LYS A 330 33.61 -19.55 -4.66
C LYS A 330 32.86 -18.28 -5.00
N GLU A 331 31.84 -18.41 -5.85
CA GLU A 331 30.96 -17.30 -6.23
C GLU A 331 29.56 -17.53 -5.69
N VAL A 332 28.91 -16.42 -5.28
CA VAL A 332 27.52 -16.35 -4.86
C VAL A 332 26.87 -15.17 -5.55
N GLN A 333 25.70 -15.40 -6.15
CA GLN A 333 24.91 -14.39 -6.83
C GLN A 333 23.68 -14.04 -6.02
N SER A 334 23.23 -12.80 -6.11
CA SER A 334 21.95 -12.34 -5.62
C SER A 334 21.45 -11.19 -6.50
N ARG A 335 20.13 -11.00 -6.54
CA ARG A 335 19.53 -9.89 -7.24
C ARG A 335 18.98 -8.87 -6.24
N LEU A 336 18.88 -7.63 -6.70
CA LEU A 336 18.30 -6.51 -5.97
C LEU A 336 17.37 -5.78 -6.91
N PHE A 337 16.09 -5.73 -6.56
CA PHE A 337 15.16 -4.81 -7.19
C PHE A 337 15.19 -3.46 -6.44
N ALA A 338 15.34 -2.35 -7.17
CA ALA A 338 15.31 -1.00 -6.60
C ALA A 338 14.60 -0.05 -7.58
N GLY A 339 13.28 0.12 -7.43
CA GLY A 339 12.52 0.84 -8.43
C GLY A 339 11.04 1.05 -8.14
N ALA A 340 10.33 1.38 -9.21
CA ALA A 340 8.89 1.61 -9.22
C ALA A 340 8.11 0.29 -9.28
N LYS A 341 7.01 0.21 -8.52
CA LYS A 341 6.10 -0.95 -8.50
C LYS A 341 5.18 -0.95 -9.73
N GLU A 342 5.76 -0.92 -10.91
CA GLU A 342 5.02 -1.02 -12.16
C GLU A 342 4.57 -2.46 -12.38
N TYR A 343 3.28 -2.66 -12.53
CA TYR A 343 2.72 -3.99 -12.67
C TYR A 343 3.35 -4.82 -13.81
N LYS A 344 3.59 -4.19 -14.96
CA LYS A 344 4.18 -4.88 -16.11
C LYS A 344 5.61 -5.35 -15.83
N THR A 345 6.42 -4.50 -15.22
CA THR A 345 7.81 -4.77 -14.87
C THR A 345 7.91 -5.84 -13.78
N ILE A 346 7.13 -5.70 -12.70
CA ILE A 346 7.06 -6.70 -11.62
C ILE A 346 6.58 -8.05 -12.14
N LYS A 347 5.55 -8.04 -12.98
CA LYS A 347 5.03 -9.27 -13.61
C LYS A 347 6.07 -9.92 -14.53
N HIS A 348 6.82 -9.12 -15.27
CA HIS A 348 7.92 -9.63 -16.13
C HIS A 348 8.96 -10.37 -15.30
N TYR A 349 9.42 -9.79 -14.19
CA TYR A 349 10.38 -10.43 -13.29
C TYR A 349 9.83 -11.71 -12.66
N GLY A 350 8.54 -11.75 -12.33
CA GLY A 350 7.89 -12.96 -11.84
C GLY A 350 7.81 -14.06 -12.90
N ASP A 351 7.20 -13.75 -14.05
CA ASP A 351 6.84 -14.74 -15.08
C ASP A 351 8.05 -15.19 -15.92
N LYS A 352 9.01 -14.30 -16.18
CA LYS A 352 10.13 -14.55 -17.10
C LYS A 352 11.46 -14.80 -16.41
N GLU A 353 11.72 -14.14 -15.30
CA GLU A 353 12.98 -14.23 -14.58
C GLU A 353 12.89 -15.06 -13.30
N GLY A 354 11.71 -15.61 -13.02
CA GLY A 354 11.50 -16.61 -11.96
C GLY A 354 11.54 -16.07 -10.54
N VAL A 355 11.27 -14.78 -10.31
CA VAL A 355 11.08 -14.24 -8.97
C VAL A 355 9.70 -14.66 -8.48
N THR A 356 9.65 -15.57 -7.53
CA THR A 356 8.41 -16.20 -7.06
C THR A 356 7.43 -15.17 -6.51
N ASP A 357 6.19 -15.20 -7.02
CA ASP A 357 5.06 -14.38 -6.55
C ASP A 357 5.39 -12.88 -6.42
N PHE A 358 6.29 -12.36 -7.29
CA PHE A 358 6.76 -10.98 -7.19
C PHE A 358 5.64 -9.95 -7.38
N VAL A 359 4.57 -10.32 -8.07
CA VAL A 359 3.34 -9.52 -8.20
C VAL A 359 2.67 -9.27 -6.83
N ASP A 360 2.90 -10.13 -5.84
CA ASP A 360 2.35 -9.99 -4.49
C ASP A 360 3.14 -8.98 -3.62
N SER A 361 4.23 -8.41 -4.14
CA SER A 361 4.84 -7.20 -3.58
C SER A 361 3.95 -5.96 -3.69
N ILE A 362 2.91 -6.00 -4.54
CA ILE A 362 1.83 -5.01 -4.60
C ILE A 362 0.77 -5.44 -3.58
N ASP A 363 0.44 -4.56 -2.65
CA ASP A 363 -0.55 -4.82 -1.62
C ASP A 363 -1.98 -4.87 -2.22
N TRP A 364 -2.48 -6.08 -2.46
CA TRP A 364 -3.80 -6.33 -3.04
C TRP A 364 -4.94 -6.23 -2.03
N GLY A 365 -4.64 -6.23 -0.74
CA GLY A 365 -5.60 -6.20 0.35
C GLY A 365 -6.41 -7.49 0.50
N MET A 366 -7.32 -7.49 1.47
CA MET A 366 -8.12 -8.64 1.87
C MET A 366 -8.92 -9.30 0.73
N PHE A 367 -9.42 -8.51 -0.20
CA PHE A 367 -10.21 -8.99 -1.35
C PHE A 367 -9.35 -9.20 -2.61
N PHE A 368 -8.10 -9.68 -2.45
CA PHE A 368 -7.14 -9.85 -3.54
C PHE A 368 -7.71 -10.62 -4.74
N PHE A 369 -8.58 -11.61 -4.52
CA PHE A 369 -9.23 -12.40 -5.56
C PHE A 369 -10.21 -11.59 -6.44
N ILE A 370 -10.68 -10.41 -5.97
CA ILE A 370 -11.43 -9.42 -6.75
C ILE A 370 -10.49 -8.32 -7.24
N THR A 371 -9.58 -7.87 -6.37
CA THR A 371 -8.68 -6.73 -6.64
C THR A 371 -7.75 -7.00 -7.82
N LYS A 372 -7.09 -8.17 -7.87
CA LYS A 372 -6.18 -8.55 -8.97
C LYS A 372 -6.87 -8.56 -10.35
N PRO A 373 -8.03 -9.23 -10.55
CA PRO A 373 -8.75 -9.17 -11.82
C PRO A 373 -9.24 -7.76 -12.19
N MET A 374 -9.71 -6.98 -11.21
CA MET A 374 -10.16 -5.61 -11.44
C MET A 374 -9.00 -4.71 -11.88
N PHE A 375 -7.84 -4.87 -11.26
CA PHE A 375 -6.62 -4.15 -11.60
C PHE A 375 -6.18 -4.48 -13.04
N ALA A 376 -6.12 -5.77 -13.39
CA ALA A 376 -5.77 -6.20 -14.74
C ALA A 376 -6.75 -5.64 -15.79
N LEU A 377 -8.05 -5.65 -15.47
CA LEU A 377 -9.08 -5.10 -16.35
C LEU A 377 -8.95 -3.57 -16.48
N LEU A 378 -8.65 -2.85 -15.40
CA LEU A 378 -8.42 -1.40 -15.43
C LEU A 378 -7.24 -1.05 -16.36
N HIS A 379 -6.12 -1.78 -16.26
CA HIS A 379 -4.96 -1.59 -17.11
C HIS A 379 -5.25 -1.89 -18.58
N PHE A 380 -5.99 -2.96 -18.84
CA PHE A 380 -6.45 -3.29 -20.18
C PHE A 380 -7.33 -2.16 -20.77
N LEU A 381 -8.31 -1.67 -20.01
CA LEU A 381 -9.16 -0.56 -20.43
C LEU A 381 -8.37 0.73 -20.66
N ASN A 382 -7.42 1.03 -19.78
CA ASN A 382 -6.55 2.19 -19.94
C ASN A 382 -5.69 2.09 -21.21
N SER A 383 -5.19 0.90 -21.56
CA SER A 383 -4.42 0.70 -22.79
C SER A 383 -5.24 0.90 -24.06
N MET A 384 -6.56 0.67 -23.98
CA MET A 384 -7.48 0.88 -25.11
C MET A 384 -7.96 2.33 -25.22
N ILE A 385 -8.26 2.96 -24.08
CA ILE A 385 -8.92 4.28 -24.01
C ILE A 385 -7.89 5.42 -24.00
N GLY A 386 -6.69 5.17 -23.44
CA GLY A 386 -5.63 6.15 -23.32
C GLY A 386 -5.87 7.22 -22.25
N ASN A 387 -6.88 7.04 -21.37
CA ASN A 387 -7.20 7.96 -20.28
C ASN A 387 -7.73 7.18 -19.07
N MET A 388 -7.02 7.28 -17.95
CA MET A 388 -7.29 6.49 -16.75
C MET A 388 -8.65 6.82 -16.11
N GLY A 389 -9.09 8.08 -16.15
CA GLY A 389 -10.40 8.48 -15.61
C GLY A 389 -11.55 7.83 -16.37
N TRP A 390 -11.49 7.81 -17.69
CA TRP A 390 -12.48 7.10 -18.52
C TRP A 390 -12.38 5.59 -18.35
N ALA A 391 -11.17 5.03 -18.12
CA ALA A 391 -10.99 3.61 -17.83
C ALA A 391 -11.67 3.22 -16.50
N ILE A 392 -11.62 4.06 -15.47
CA ILE A 392 -12.34 3.86 -14.20
C ILE A 392 -13.85 3.85 -14.42
N ILE A 393 -14.38 4.76 -15.23
CA ILE A 393 -15.81 4.82 -15.55
C ILE A 393 -16.23 3.58 -16.34
N ALA A 394 -15.44 3.16 -17.34
CA ALA A 394 -15.70 1.96 -18.13
C ALA A 394 -15.65 0.69 -17.25
N LEU A 395 -14.67 0.57 -16.37
CA LEU A 395 -14.60 -0.52 -15.40
C LEU A 395 -15.86 -0.57 -14.52
N THR A 396 -16.31 0.60 -14.02
CA THR A 396 -17.53 0.70 -13.23
C THR A 396 -18.74 0.22 -14.01
N LEU A 397 -18.88 0.60 -15.28
CA LEU A 397 -19.96 0.18 -16.15
C LEU A 397 -19.95 -1.36 -16.37
N ILE A 398 -18.78 -1.95 -16.62
CA ILE A 398 -18.64 -3.40 -16.80
C ILE A 398 -19.08 -4.14 -15.54
N ILE A 399 -18.59 -3.73 -14.37
CA ILE A 399 -18.97 -4.32 -13.08
C ILE A 399 -20.49 -4.21 -12.86
N LYS A 400 -21.08 -3.03 -13.12
CA LYS A 400 -22.52 -2.83 -12.99
C LYS A 400 -23.33 -3.71 -13.97
N THR A 401 -22.80 -3.95 -15.14
CA THR A 401 -23.43 -4.84 -16.15
C THR A 401 -23.39 -6.30 -15.68
N ILE A 402 -22.26 -6.77 -15.17
CA ILE A 402 -22.13 -8.13 -14.64
C ILE A 402 -23.09 -8.34 -13.44
N LEU A 403 -23.24 -7.34 -12.59
CA LEU A 403 -24.10 -7.41 -11.40
C LEU A 403 -25.57 -7.08 -11.70
N PHE A 404 -25.90 -6.67 -12.92
CA PHE A 404 -27.25 -6.22 -13.29
C PHE A 404 -28.37 -7.23 -12.96
N PRO A 405 -28.24 -8.56 -13.20
CA PRO A 405 -29.30 -9.51 -12.87
C PRO A 405 -29.68 -9.52 -11.38
N LEU A 406 -28.67 -9.34 -10.51
CA LEU A 406 -28.90 -9.28 -9.06
C LEU A 406 -29.47 -7.94 -8.64
N ALA A 407 -28.94 -6.84 -9.19
CA ALA A 407 -29.43 -5.49 -8.96
C ALA A 407 -30.90 -5.35 -9.41
N TYR A 408 -31.26 -5.94 -10.54
CA TYR A 408 -32.65 -5.95 -11.05
C TYR A 408 -33.63 -6.55 -10.04
N LYS A 409 -33.34 -7.77 -9.54
CA LYS A 409 -34.19 -8.43 -8.53
C LYS A 409 -34.37 -7.59 -7.26
N SER A 410 -33.30 -6.94 -6.82
CA SER A 410 -33.33 -6.09 -5.65
C SER A 410 -34.13 -4.81 -5.89
N PHE A 411 -33.92 -4.11 -7.00
CA PHE A 411 -34.64 -2.87 -7.31
C PHE A 411 -36.13 -3.10 -7.57
N VAL A 412 -36.51 -4.26 -8.14
CA VAL A 412 -37.92 -4.69 -8.23
C VAL A 412 -38.53 -4.84 -6.83
N SER A 413 -37.81 -5.49 -5.89
CA SER A 413 -38.27 -5.62 -4.50
C SER A 413 -38.40 -4.24 -3.81
N MET A 414 -37.45 -3.35 -4.04
CA MET A 414 -37.49 -1.96 -3.52
C MET A 414 -38.66 -1.16 -4.11
N ALA A 415 -38.95 -1.33 -5.41
CA ALA A 415 -40.09 -0.72 -6.05
C ALA A 415 -41.42 -1.12 -5.37
N ARG A 416 -41.60 -2.43 -5.14
CA ARG A 416 -42.76 -2.98 -4.41
C ARG A 416 -42.85 -2.48 -2.97
N MET A 417 -41.72 -2.38 -2.26
CA MET A 417 -41.71 -1.77 -0.92
C MET A 417 -42.12 -0.30 -0.94
N LYS A 418 -41.76 0.44 -1.98
CA LYS A 418 -42.17 1.86 -2.12
C LYS A 418 -43.65 2.00 -2.38
N GLU A 419 -44.27 1.08 -3.11
CA GLU A 419 -45.75 1.06 -3.31
C GLU A 419 -46.48 0.79 -1.99
N LEU A 420 -45.90 0.06 -1.04
CA LEU A 420 -46.47 -0.23 0.26
C LEU A 420 -46.32 0.91 1.29
N GLN A 421 -45.62 1.99 0.97
CA GLN A 421 -45.45 3.14 1.88
C GLN A 421 -46.76 3.70 2.43
N PRO A 422 -47.83 3.90 1.63
CA PRO A 422 -49.11 4.41 2.16
C PRO A 422 -49.76 3.45 3.15
N GLU A 423 -49.62 2.12 2.95
CA GLU A 423 -50.11 1.11 3.89
C GLU A 423 -49.28 1.13 5.19
N MET A 424 -47.98 1.34 5.09
CA MET A 424 -47.10 1.50 6.26
C MET A 424 -47.42 2.76 7.08
N GLU A 425 -47.78 3.89 6.43
CA GLU A 425 -48.23 5.11 7.13
C GLU A 425 -49.50 4.84 7.91
N LYS A 426 -50.49 4.16 7.32
CA LYS A 426 -51.71 3.75 8.02
C LYS A 426 -51.46 2.83 9.21
N LEU A 427 -50.51 1.88 9.08
CA LEU A 427 -50.10 1.01 10.19
C LEU A 427 -49.46 1.83 11.32
N LYS A 428 -48.65 2.83 10.98
CA LYS A 428 -48.01 3.74 11.93
C LYS A 428 -49.05 4.58 12.68
N GLU A 429 -50.06 5.11 11.99
CA GLU A 429 -51.18 5.83 12.61
C GLU A 429 -51.98 4.91 13.54
N LYS A 430 -52.20 3.64 13.14
CA LYS A 430 -52.99 2.68 13.92
C LYS A 430 -52.29 2.21 15.19
N HIS A 431 -50.96 1.98 15.15
CA HIS A 431 -50.20 1.41 16.27
C HIS A 431 -49.47 2.46 17.10
N GLY A 432 -49.38 3.72 16.61
CA GLY A 432 -48.79 4.84 17.34
C GLY A 432 -47.36 4.56 17.82
N ASP A 433 -47.13 4.69 19.13
CA ASP A 433 -45.83 4.50 19.75
C ASP A 433 -45.52 3.05 20.15
N ASP A 434 -46.47 2.09 19.93
CA ASP A 434 -46.20 0.67 20.19
C ASP A 434 -45.30 0.07 19.08
N ARG A 435 -43.98 0.14 19.33
CA ARG A 435 -42.97 -0.34 18.40
C ARG A 435 -43.07 -1.83 18.11
N GLN A 436 -43.45 -2.66 19.10
CA GLN A 436 -43.56 -4.11 18.92
C GLN A 436 -44.76 -4.48 18.03
N ALA A 437 -45.92 -3.91 18.30
CA ALA A 437 -47.12 -4.10 17.47
C ALA A 437 -46.88 -3.60 16.04
N MET A 438 -46.23 -2.43 15.89
CA MET A 438 -45.85 -1.86 14.59
C MET A 438 -44.92 -2.77 13.80
N GLN A 439 -43.87 -3.28 14.44
CA GLN A 439 -42.90 -4.19 13.81
C GLN A 439 -43.55 -5.51 13.35
N LYS A 440 -44.40 -6.08 14.22
CA LYS A 440 -45.15 -7.32 13.90
C LYS A 440 -46.11 -7.08 12.72
N ALA A 441 -46.89 -6.03 12.75
CA ALA A 441 -47.83 -5.69 11.67
C ALA A 441 -47.11 -5.39 10.33
N THR A 442 -45.95 -4.71 10.37
CA THR A 442 -45.12 -4.47 9.18
C THR A 442 -44.58 -5.78 8.60
N MET A 443 -44.10 -6.68 9.43
CA MET A 443 -43.58 -7.98 8.99
C MET A 443 -44.69 -8.86 8.40
N GLU A 444 -45.88 -8.85 9.01
CA GLU A 444 -47.04 -9.57 8.50
C GLU A 444 -47.55 -9.01 7.17
N MET A 445 -47.55 -7.69 7.00
CA MET A 445 -47.84 -7.02 5.75
C MET A 445 -46.86 -7.45 4.64
N TYR A 446 -45.56 -7.40 4.88
CA TYR A 446 -44.53 -7.86 3.92
C TYR A 446 -44.70 -9.33 3.54
N ARG A 447 -45.02 -10.19 4.53
CA ARG A 447 -45.27 -11.61 4.28
C ARG A 447 -46.50 -11.81 3.41
N THR A 448 -47.62 -11.12 3.71
CA THR A 448 -48.88 -11.18 2.96
C THR A 448 -48.72 -10.68 1.53
N LYS A 449 -47.95 -9.60 1.34
CA LYS A 449 -47.69 -9.00 0.02
C LYS A 449 -46.53 -9.70 -0.72
N LYS A 450 -45.93 -10.75 -0.14
CA LYS A 450 -44.79 -11.51 -0.71
C LYS A 450 -43.60 -10.61 -1.09
N VAL A 451 -43.31 -9.58 -0.29
CA VAL A 451 -42.18 -8.68 -0.45
C VAL A 451 -41.11 -9.02 0.57
N ASN A 452 -39.87 -9.24 0.12
CA ASN A 452 -38.74 -9.49 1.00
C ASN A 452 -37.98 -8.19 1.30
N PRO A 453 -38.04 -7.65 2.53
CA PRO A 453 -37.32 -6.41 2.87
C PRO A 453 -35.79 -6.58 2.81
N ALA A 454 -35.27 -7.79 3.07
CA ALA A 454 -33.84 -8.06 2.99
C ALA A 454 -33.31 -8.00 1.55
N ALA A 455 -34.15 -8.16 0.52
CA ALA A 455 -33.71 -8.01 -0.86
C ALA A 455 -33.23 -6.59 -1.17
N GLY A 456 -33.73 -5.57 -0.45
CA GLY A 456 -33.32 -4.18 -0.64
C GLY A 456 -31.89 -3.88 -0.16
N CYS A 457 -31.37 -4.60 0.83
CA CYS A 457 -30.00 -4.37 1.33
C CYS A 457 -28.94 -5.25 0.62
N LEU A 458 -29.36 -6.25 -0.17
CA LEU A 458 -28.44 -7.18 -0.84
C LEU A 458 -27.42 -6.48 -1.79
N PRO A 459 -27.79 -5.44 -2.59
CA PRO A 459 -26.82 -4.72 -3.40
C PRO A 459 -25.75 -4.02 -2.56
N ILE A 460 -26.11 -3.51 -1.39
CA ILE A 460 -25.18 -2.82 -0.50
C ILE A 460 -24.14 -3.81 0.04
N LEU A 461 -24.60 -4.98 0.50
CA LEU A 461 -23.70 -6.04 1.02
C LEU A 461 -22.70 -6.52 -0.06
N LEU A 462 -23.17 -6.71 -1.29
CA LEU A 462 -22.29 -7.09 -2.39
C LEU A 462 -21.36 -5.94 -2.83
N GLN A 463 -21.82 -4.71 -2.70
CA GLN A 463 -21.04 -3.52 -3.06
C GLN A 463 -19.83 -3.31 -2.15
N ILE A 464 -19.87 -3.76 -0.88
CA ILE A 464 -18.78 -3.55 0.09
C ILE A 464 -17.46 -4.19 -0.38
N PRO A 465 -17.38 -5.49 -0.71
CA PRO A 465 -16.14 -6.08 -1.24
C PRO A 465 -15.65 -5.43 -2.53
N ILE A 466 -16.57 -5.08 -3.44
CA ILE A 466 -16.24 -4.43 -4.70
C ILE A 466 -15.70 -3.03 -4.46
N PHE A 467 -16.30 -2.29 -3.53
CA PHE A 467 -15.85 -0.97 -3.14
C PHE A 467 -14.42 -1.00 -2.57
N PHE A 468 -14.16 -1.88 -1.59
CA PHE A 468 -12.83 -2.01 -1.01
C PHE A 468 -11.79 -2.49 -2.03
N SER A 469 -12.16 -3.42 -2.91
CA SER A 469 -11.28 -3.87 -3.99
C SER A 469 -10.94 -2.73 -4.96
N LEU A 470 -11.93 -1.96 -5.40
CA LEU A 470 -11.68 -0.85 -6.31
C LEU A 470 -10.95 0.31 -5.64
N TYR A 471 -11.29 0.59 -4.37
CA TYR A 471 -10.53 1.54 -3.57
C TYR A 471 -9.05 1.15 -3.55
N LYS A 472 -8.76 -0.13 -3.28
CA LYS A 472 -7.40 -0.66 -3.29
C LYS A 472 -6.74 -0.53 -4.66
N VAL A 473 -7.43 -0.94 -5.73
CA VAL A 473 -6.95 -0.80 -7.11
C VAL A 473 -6.53 0.65 -7.40
N ILE A 474 -7.41 1.62 -7.15
CA ILE A 474 -7.12 3.04 -7.41
C ILE A 474 -5.97 3.53 -6.54
N PHE A 475 -5.86 3.03 -5.31
CA PHE A 475 -4.84 3.50 -4.38
C PHE A 475 -3.43 2.98 -4.70
N VAL A 476 -3.31 1.72 -5.15
CA VAL A 476 -2.01 1.09 -5.46
C VAL A 476 -1.56 1.29 -6.91
N THR A 477 -2.45 1.75 -7.80
CA THR A 477 -2.12 1.96 -9.22
C THR A 477 -1.16 3.13 -9.37
N LEU A 478 0.09 2.84 -9.71
CA LEU A 478 1.12 3.85 -9.94
C LEU A 478 0.79 4.76 -11.12
N GLU A 479 0.16 4.22 -12.17
CA GLU A 479 -0.21 4.93 -13.39
C GLU A 479 -1.33 5.97 -13.18
N LEU A 480 -1.95 6.03 -12.00
CA LEU A 480 -2.85 7.12 -11.61
C LEU A 480 -2.12 8.37 -11.17
N ARG A 481 -0.85 8.22 -10.76
CA ARG A 481 -0.01 9.33 -10.35
C ARG A 481 0.33 10.21 -11.55
N HIS A 482 -0.02 11.49 -11.44
CA HIS A 482 0.11 12.47 -12.51
C HIS A 482 -0.69 12.13 -13.78
N ALA A 483 -1.69 11.23 -13.68
CA ALA A 483 -2.58 10.92 -14.79
C ALA A 483 -3.69 11.97 -14.91
N PRO A 484 -3.79 12.68 -16.05
CA PRO A 484 -4.85 13.66 -16.26
C PRO A 484 -6.18 12.97 -16.57
N PHE A 485 -7.29 13.62 -16.19
CA PHE A 485 -8.62 13.22 -16.62
C PHE A 485 -9.22 14.25 -17.59
N ILE A 486 -10.00 15.20 -17.07
CA ILE A 486 -10.62 16.28 -17.84
C ILE A 486 -10.47 17.62 -17.11
N GLY A 487 -10.39 18.71 -17.88
CA GLY A 487 -10.34 20.06 -17.34
C GLY A 487 -9.16 20.30 -16.40
N TRP A 488 -9.45 20.64 -15.16
CA TRP A 488 -8.46 20.98 -14.12
C TRP A 488 -7.83 19.76 -13.45
N LEU A 489 -8.44 18.55 -13.56
CA LEU A 489 -7.87 17.34 -12.97
C LEU A 489 -6.66 16.87 -13.77
N LYS A 490 -5.47 17.17 -13.26
CA LYS A 490 -4.17 16.79 -13.85
C LYS A 490 -3.54 15.58 -13.16
N ASP A 491 -4.06 15.18 -12.00
CA ASP A 491 -3.57 14.06 -11.21
C ASP A 491 -4.73 13.35 -10.52
N LEU A 492 -4.98 12.10 -10.88
CA LEU A 492 -6.06 11.29 -10.33
C LEU A 492 -5.70 10.64 -8.98
N SER A 493 -4.43 10.68 -8.59
CA SER A 493 -3.93 10.09 -7.33
C SER A 493 -4.05 11.00 -6.12
N VAL A 494 -4.39 12.28 -6.32
CA VAL A 494 -4.55 13.31 -5.28
C VAL A 494 -5.99 13.81 -5.21
N PRO A 495 -6.38 14.48 -4.10
CA PRO A 495 -7.69 15.13 -4.01
C PRO A 495 -7.94 16.16 -5.12
N ASP A 496 -9.21 16.44 -5.40
CA ASP A 496 -9.60 17.48 -6.36
C ASP A 496 -9.05 18.84 -5.92
N PRO A 497 -8.19 19.49 -6.74
CA PRO A 497 -7.57 20.76 -6.38
C PRO A 497 -8.53 21.96 -6.48
N SER A 498 -9.70 21.79 -7.08
CA SER A 498 -10.70 22.86 -7.13
C SER A 498 -11.29 23.14 -5.74
N SER A 499 -11.74 24.37 -5.50
CA SER A 499 -12.26 24.76 -4.20
C SER A 499 -13.49 25.66 -4.33
N LEU A 500 -14.52 25.35 -3.53
CA LEU A 500 -15.68 26.21 -3.42
C LEU A 500 -15.32 27.61 -2.88
N LEU A 501 -14.32 27.71 -2.01
CA LEU A 501 -13.92 28.95 -1.34
C LEU A 501 -13.29 30.00 -2.27
N ASN A 502 -12.77 29.59 -3.42
CA ASN A 502 -12.32 30.50 -4.46
C ASN A 502 -13.21 30.44 -5.72
N LEU A 503 -14.45 29.97 -5.56
CA LEU A 503 -15.41 29.74 -6.65
C LEU A 503 -14.80 28.96 -7.82
N PHE A 504 -14.07 27.89 -7.48
CA PHE A 504 -13.40 26.99 -8.42
C PHE A 504 -12.38 27.70 -9.33
N GLY A 505 -11.69 28.70 -8.78
CA GLY A 505 -10.65 29.46 -9.48
C GLY A 505 -11.15 30.74 -10.18
N LEU A 506 -12.42 31.13 -9.99
CA LEU A 506 -12.96 32.39 -10.51
C LEU A 506 -12.57 33.60 -9.67
N MET A 507 -12.18 33.39 -8.40
CA MET A 507 -11.74 34.46 -7.50
C MET A 507 -10.21 34.61 -7.55
N PRO A 508 -9.67 35.84 -7.29
CA PRO A 508 -8.24 36.13 -7.42
C PRO A 508 -7.37 35.60 -6.28
N TRP A 509 -7.94 34.91 -5.28
CA TRP A 509 -7.20 34.30 -4.18
C TRP A 509 -7.09 32.78 -4.33
N ASP A 510 -6.01 32.22 -3.80
CA ASP A 510 -5.78 30.78 -3.81
C ASP A 510 -6.71 30.01 -2.86
N ALA A 511 -6.92 28.74 -3.15
CA ALA A 511 -7.59 27.82 -2.23
C ALA A 511 -6.79 27.71 -0.91
N PRO A 512 -7.48 27.54 0.26
CA PRO A 512 -6.80 27.38 1.53
C PRO A 512 -5.80 26.23 1.50
N GLY A 513 -4.59 26.49 1.99
CA GLY A 513 -3.54 25.48 2.09
C GLY A 513 -3.89 24.36 3.08
N PRO A 514 -3.17 23.23 3.04
CA PRO A 514 -3.47 22.03 3.84
C PRO A 514 -3.42 22.23 5.36
N ASN A 515 -2.73 23.26 5.83
CA ASN A 515 -2.63 23.62 7.25
C ASN A 515 -3.70 24.65 7.71
N SER A 516 -4.59 25.07 6.80
CA SER A 516 -5.63 26.04 7.13
C SER A 516 -6.82 25.36 7.80
N PHE A 517 -7.40 25.99 8.83
CA PHE A 517 -8.66 25.57 9.43
C PHE A 517 -9.80 25.48 8.40
N PHE A 518 -9.76 26.33 7.38
CA PHE A 518 -10.75 26.38 6.31
C PHE A 518 -10.59 25.27 5.26
N VAL A 519 -9.57 24.43 5.32
CA VAL A 519 -9.34 23.34 4.36
C VAL A 519 -10.53 22.38 4.31
N ILE A 520 -11.22 22.15 5.44
CA ILE A 520 -12.41 21.29 5.51
C ILE A 520 -13.57 21.85 4.63
N LEU A 521 -13.67 23.17 4.50
CA LEU A 521 -14.67 23.84 3.65
C LEU A 521 -14.19 23.99 2.19
N SER A 522 -12.93 23.69 1.91
CA SER A 522 -12.33 23.76 0.58
C SER A 522 -12.68 22.52 -0.25
N ILE A 523 -13.98 22.36 -0.55
CA ILE A 523 -14.48 21.20 -1.27
C ILE A 523 -14.44 21.47 -2.77
N GLY A 524 -13.94 20.47 -3.53
CA GLY A 524 -13.87 20.49 -4.98
C GLY A 524 -15.19 20.17 -5.68
N VAL A 525 -15.20 20.33 -6.99
CA VAL A 525 -16.38 20.06 -7.85
C VAL A 525 -16.79 18.59 -7.81
N TRP A 526 -15.81 17.67 -7.90
CA TRP A 526 -16.10 16.23 -7.93
C TRP A 526 -16.71 15.72 -6.62
N PRO A 527 -16.22 16.09 -5.44
CA PRO A 527 -16.90 15.78 -4.17
C PRO A 527 -18.33 16.33 -4.10
N ILE A 528 -18.57 17.55 -4.61
CA ILE A 528 -19.93 18.11 -4.66
C ILE A 528 -20.83 17.27 -5.56
N LEU A 529 -20.37 16.89 -6.76
CA LEU A 529 -21.10 16.00 -7.67
C LEU A 529 -21.38 14.63 -7.01
N MET A 530 -20.43 14.11 -6.23
CA MET A 530 -20.62 12.88 -5.46
C MET A 530 -21.76 13.03 -4.44
N GLY A 531 -21.78 14.10 -3.66
CA GLY A 531 -22.86 14.39 -2.70
C GLY A 531 -24.22 14.50 -3.39
N ILE A 532 -24.30 15.22 -4.51
CA ILE A 532 -25.52 15.38 -5.31
C ILE A 532 -26.01 14.03 -5.86
N THR A 533 -25.13 13.25 -6.50
CA THR A 533 -25.49 11.94 -7.07
C THR A 533 -25.93 10.95 -5.99
N MET A 534 -25.29 10.98 -4.82
CA MET A 534 -25.68 10.17 -3.67
C MET A 534 -27.04 10.58 -3.11
N TRP A 535 -27.29 11.89 -3.02
CA TRP A 535 -28.60 12.41 -2.62
C TRP A 535 -29.71 12.01 -3.61
N LEU A 536 -29.47 12.12 -4.93
CA LEU A 536 -30.41 11.68 -5.97
C LEU A 536 -30.73 10.19 -5.83
N GLN A 537 -29.72 9.35 -5.66
CA GLN A 537 -29.88 7.91 -5.47
C GLN A 537 -30.72 7.60 -4.23
N GLN A 538 -30.47 8.31 -3.14
CA GLN A 538 -31.21 8.12 -1.89
C GLN A 538 -32.70 8.46 -2.01
N LYS A 539 -33.08 9.41 -2.86
CA LYS A 539 -34.49 9.75 -3.13
C LYS A 539 -35.28 8.62 -3.79
N LEU A 540 -34.63 7.69 -4.44
CA LEU A 540 -35.26 6.50 -5.00
C LEU A 540 -35.55 5.42 -3.94
N ASN A 541 -34.83 5.41 -2.83
CA ASN A 541 -35.02 4.41 -1.78
C ASN A 541 -36.34 4.64 -0.99
N PRO A 542 -36.95 3.58 -0.43
CA PRO A 542 -38.06 3.71 0.48
C PRO A 542 -37.68 4.56 1.69
N ALA A 543 -38.62 5.45 2.13
CA ALA A 543 -38.36 6.28 3.30
C ALA A 543 -38.30 5.42 4.57
N PRO A 544 -37.34 5.65 5.50
CA PRO A 544 -37.33 4.99 6.80
C PRO A 544 -38.56 5.35 7.63
N THR A 545 -39.06 4.38 8.38
CA THR A 545 -40.21 4.58 9.28
C THR A 545 -39.84 5.35 10.55
N ASP A 546 -38.62 5.21 11.01
CA ASP A 546 -38.08 5.89 12.19
C ASP A 546 -37.58 7.29 11.82
N LYS A 547 -37.97 8.32 12.60
CA LYS A 547 -37.62 9.72 12.36
C LYS A 547 -36.11 9.98 12.49
N THR A 548 -35.46 9.33 13.45
CA THR A 548 -34.03 9.48 13.68
C THR A 548 -33.24 8.89 12.51
N GLN A 549 -33.63 7.69 12.05
CA GLN A 549 -33.02 7.05 10.88
C GLN A 549 -33.24 7.90 9.61
N ALA A 550 -34.42 8.47 9.42
CA ALA A 550 -34.70 9.36 8.30
C ALA A 550 -33.82 10.62 8.31
N MET A 551 -33.57 11.19 9.50
CA MET A 551 -32.66 12.33 9.66
C MET A 551 -31.22 11.94 9.34
N ILE A 552 -30.73 10.83 9.88
CA ILE A 552 -29.36 10.31 9.59
C ILE A 552 -29.19 10.13 8.08
N PHE A 553 -30.10 9.44 7.42
CA PHE A 553 -30.02 9.24 5.98
C PHE A 553 -30.07 10.56 5.20
N ALA A 554 -30.86 11.53 5.61
CA ALA A 554 -30.93 12.82 4.91
C ALA A 554 -29.62 13.61 4.95
N TRP A 555 -28.85 13.49 6.05
CA TRP A 555 -27.55 14.16 6.19
C TRP A 555 -26.38 13.36 5.64
N MET A 556 -26.52 12.06 5.52
CA MET A 556 -25.45 11.12 5.12
C MET A 556 -24.74 11.54 3.81
N PRO A 557 -25.41 11.91 2.69
CA PRO A 557 -24.72 12.32 1.47
C PRO A 557 -23.80 13.52 1.67
N TRP A 558 -24.21 14.47 2.50
CA TRP A 558 -23.43 15.68 2.79
C TRP A 558 -22.25 15.39 3.69
N VAL A 559 -22.42 14.54 4.71
CA VAL A 559 -21.33 14.10 5.56
C VAL A 559 -20.28 13.34 4.74
N PHE A 560 -20.69 12.42 3.86
CA PHE A 560 -19.78 11.70 2.99
C PHE A 560 -19.09 12.63 1.98
N MET A 561 -19.76 13.64 1.46
CA MET A 561 -19.16 14.64 0.59
C MET A 561 -17.94 15.32 1.24
N PHE A 562 -18.07 15.73 2.51
CA PHE A 562 -16.97 16.34 3.25
C PHE A 562 -15.88 15.32 3.62
N MET A 563 -16.27 14.15 4.12
CA MET A 563 -15.33 13.12 4.58
C MET A 563 -14.51 12.55 3.42
N LEU A 564 -15.16 12.27 2.29
CA LEU A 564 -14.52 11.62 1.14
C LEU A 564 -13.97 12.64 0.12
N GLY A 565 -14.21 13.93 0.31
CA GLY A 565 -13.63 14.99 -0.51
C GLY A 565 -12.09 15.07 -0.42
N GLY A 566 -11.51 14.60 0.67
CA GLY A 566 -10.06 14.48 0.86
C GLY A 566 -9.41 13.26 0.20
N PHE A 567 -10.18 12.37 -0.44
CA PHE A 567 -9.64 11.20 -1.13
C PHE A 567 -9.18 11.53 -2.55
N ALA A 568 -8.34 10.63 -3.11
CA ALA A 568 -7.87 10.72 -4.48
C ALA A 568 -9.04 10.93 -5.48
N SER A 569 -8.88 11.86 -6.42
CA SER A 569 -9.91 12.22 -7.40
C SER A 569 -10.41 11.02 -8.21
N GLY A 570 -9.53 10.05 -8.52
CA GLY A 570 -9.92 8.81 -9.20
C GLY A 570 -11.00 8.02 -8.45
N LEU A 571 -10.93 8.00 -7.11
CA LEU A 571 -11.91 7.32 -6.26
C LEU A 571 -13.23 8.10 -6.21
N VAL A 572 -13.17 9.41 -6.15
CA VAL A 572 -14.37 10.28 -6.16
C VAL A 572 -15.08 10.17 -7.51
N ILE A 573 -14.35 10.11 -8.63
CA ILE A 573 -14.89 9.87 -9.98
C ILE A 573 -15.62 8.52 -10.03
N TYR A 574 -15.00 7.47 -9.48
CA TYR A 574 -15.67 6.18 -9.35
C TYR A 574 -17.01 6.31 -8.60
N TRP A 575 -17.05 6.98 -7.45
CA TRP A 575 -18.30 7.15 -6.70
C TRP A 575 -19.36 7.90 -7.50
N VAL A 576 -19.00 9.00 -8.16
CA VAL A 576 -19.92 9.74 -9.03
C VAL A 576 -20.48 8.83 -10.13
N ALA A 577 -19.62 8.09 -10.81
CA ALA A 577 -20.03 7.14 -11.85
C ALA A 577 -20.91 6.01 -11.28
N ASN A 578 -20.52 5.42 -10.16
CA ASN A 578 -21.25 4.34 -9.50
C ASN A 578 -22.65 4.79 -9.06
N ASN A 579 -22.76 5.96 -8.41
CA ASN A 579 -24.03 6.51 -7.95
C ASN A 579 -24.94 6.88 -9.12
N THR A 580 -24.37 7.51 -10.16
CA THR A 580 -25.12 7.89 -11.38
C THR A 580 -25.66 6.66 -12.11
N LEU A 581 -24.84 5.65 -12.33
CA LEU A 581 -25.24 4.39 -12.97
C LEU A 581 -26.29 3.66 -12.13
N THR A 582 -26.11 3.62 -10.79
CA THR A 582 -27.08 3.00 -9.88
C THR A 582 -28.41 3.75 -9.93
N PHE A 583 -28.38 5.09 -9.92
CA PHE A 583 -29.58 5.92 -10.05
C PHE A 583 -30.32 5.63 -11.36
N ILE A 584 -29.60 5.59 -12.49
CA ILE A 584 -30.19 5.30 -13.81
C ILE A 584 -30.81 3.89 -13.81
N GLN A 585 -30.09 2.88 -13.33
CA GLN A 585 -30.58 1.50 -13.25
C GLN A 585 -31.84 1.40 -12.39
N GLN A 586 -31.79 1.94 -11.17
CA GLN A 586 -32.89 1.88 -10.22
C GLN A 586 -34.10 2.66 -10.73
N TYR A 587 -33.91 3.87 -11.26
CA TYR A 587 -34.98 4.69 -11.82
C TYR A 587 -35.68 3.98 -13.00
N THR A 588 -34.90 3.44 -13.94
CA THR A 588 -35.42 2.72 -15.11
C THR A 588 -36.21 1.46 -14.69
N ILE A 589 -35.69 0.70 -13.73
CA ILE A 589 -36.37 -0.51 -13.23
C ILE A 589 -37.66 -0.13 -12.50
N MET A 590 -37.66 0.91 -11.65
CA MET A 590 -38.87 1.37 -10.96
C MET A 590 -39.93 1.82 -11.95
N ARG A 591 -39.56 2.57 -13.00
CA ARG A 591 -40.48 3.00 -14.08
C ARG A 591 -41.05 1.79 -14.83
N SER A 592 -40.24 0.76 -15.13
CA SER A 592 -40.71 -0.46 -15.78
C SER A 592 -41.71 -1.27 -14.93
N GLN A 593 -41.66 -1.09 -13.59
CA GLN A 593 -42.60 -1.74 -12.67
C GLN A 593 -43.86 -0.84 -12.40
N GLY A 594 -44.04 0.26 -13.12
CA GLY A 594 -45.18 1.16 -12.96
C GLY A 594 -45.05 2.19 -11.84
N VAL A 595 -43.95 2.19 -11.10
CA VAL A 595 -43.71 3.16 -10.02
C VAL A 595 -43.16 4.45 -10.62
N ASN A 596 -43.79 5.58 -10.32
CA ASN A 596 -43.30 6.90 -10.69
C ASN A 596 -42.58 7.54 -9.48
N PRO A 597 -41.23 7.46 -9.41
CA PRO A 597 -40.52 8.08 -8.31
C PRO A 597 -40.57 9.61 -8.45
N ASP A 598 -41.18 10.27 -7.48
CA ASP A 598 -41.21 11.73 -7.38
C ASP A 598 -39.91 12.25 -6.77
N ILE A 599 -38.94 12.61 -7.63
CA ILE A 599 -37.61 13.06 -7.23
C ILE A 599 -37.64 14.52 -6.76
N LEU A 600 -38.44 15.36 -7.41
CA LEU A 600 -38.43 16.81 -7.24
C LEU A 600 -39.72 17.36 -6.61
N GLY A 601 -40.84 16.61 -6.59
CA GLY A 601 -42.17 17.09 -6.22
C GLY A 601 -42.28 17.64 -4.79
N ASN A 602 -41.48 17.12 -3.86
CA ASN A 602 -41.45 17.64 -2.48
C ASN A 602 -40.62 18.93 -2.34
N MET A 603 -39.72 19.24 -3.26
CA MET A 603 -38.93 20.47 -3.23
C MET A 603 -39.79 21.68 -3.66
N PHE A 604 -40.66 21.48 -4.66
CA PHE A 604 -41.53 22.56 -5.16
C PHE A 604 -42.85 22.70 -4.37
N LYS A 605 -43.30 21.63 -3.69
CA LYS A 605 -44.48 21.71 -2.83
C LYS A 605 -44.27 22.59 -1.59
N ARG A 606 -43.05 22.69 -1.09
CA ARG A 606 -42.71 23.54 0.06
C ARG A 606 -42.74 25.03 -0.30
N PHE A 607 -42.39 25.38 -1.52
CA PHE A 607 -42.48 26.75 -2.04
C PHE A 607 -43.91 27.17 -2.43
N LYS A 608 -44.79 26.19 -2.77
CA LYS A 608 -46.21 26.48 -3.07
C LYS A 608 -47.10 26.58 -1.84
N LYS A 609 -46.66 26.21 -0.64
CA LYS A 609 -47.48 26.24 0.59
C LYS A 609 -47.36 27.55 1.35
N GLU A 610 -46.55 28.49 0.91
CA GLU A 610 -46.43 29.85 1.48
C GLU A 610 -47.23 30.92 0.70
N GLU A 611 -47.98 30.55 -0.36
CA GLU A 611 -48.81 31.47 -1.16
C GLU A 611 -50.35 31.31 -0.95
N ASN A 612 -50.80 30.62 0.12
CA ASN A 612 -52.23 30.58 0.47
C ASN A 612 -52.43 30.84 1.96
#